data_0e3a615282af17035171c945ad70673c
#
_entry.id   0e3a615282af17035171c945ad70673c
#
_cell.length_a   1.000
_cell.length_b   1.000
_cell.length_c   1.000
_cell.angle_alpha   90.00
_cell.angle_beta   90.00
_cell.angle_gamma   90.00
#
_symmetry.space_group_name_H-M   'P 1'
#
loop_
_entity.id
_entity.type
_entity.pdbx_description
1 polymer ?
#
loop_
_entity_poly.entity_id
_entity_poly.type
_entity_poly.pdbx_seq_one_letter_code
_entity_poly.pdbx_strand_id
1 'polypeptide(L)'
;MEIKKLDRKMYKGRKFILRYITSGYYDIAKSNTGFQIEYKRFDKPTEMTFDDCMFNEWLEDPVAYGAFENGQLLGYVEGTLEKWNNRYRISNICVFDDTRRHNGVGTALMNTILKEAKESGARMVVLETQTCNENAIAFYRKNGFDIIGFDLYAYTNTDPERHEVRIEMGKKL
;
A
#
# COMPACT_ATOMS: atom_id res chain seq x y z
N MET A 1 -3.91 -0.61 22.13
CA MET A 1 -3.43 0.03 20.87
C MET A 1 -4.14 1.37 20.69
N GLU A 2 -3.41 2.43 20.39
CA GLU A 2 -3.91 3.79 20.16
C GLU A 2 -3.46 4.29 18.80
N ILE A 3 -4.35 4.95 18.04
CA ILE A 3 -4.00 5.58 16.75
C ILE A 3 -3.80 7.07 16.98
N LYS A 4 -2.65 7.59 16.57
CA LYS A 4 -2.28 9.02 16.67
C LYS A 4 -1.87 9.59 15.32
N LYS A 5 -2.26 10.83 15.06
CA LYS A 5 -1.71 11.60 13.93
C LYS A 5 -0.22 11.85 14.19
N LEU A 6 0.61 11.59 13.18
CA LEU A 6 2.05 11.78 13.29
C LEU A 6 2.44 13.23 12.96
N ASP A 7 3.32 13.80 13.77
CA ASP A 7 3.90 15.11 13.46
C ASP A 7 4.99 14.96 12.40
N ARG A 8 4.78 15.60 11.24
CA ARG A 8 5.73 15.60 10.12
C ARG A 8 7.13 16.01 10.56
N LYS A 9 7.28 17.00 11.47
CA LYS A 9 8.59 17.47 11.93
C LYS A 9 9.38 16.39 12.67
N MET A 10 8.68 15.49 13.38
CA MET A 10 9.30 14.42 14.16
C MET A 10 9.61 13.17 13.35
N TYR A 11 8.81 12.90 12.30
CA TYR A 11 8.85 11.61 11.60
C TYR A 11 9.38 11.70 10.16
N LYS A 12 9.50 12.90 9.55
CA LYS A 12 9.99 13.07 8.18
C LYS A 12 11.36 12.43 8.00
N GLY A 13 11.48 11.59 6.96
CA GLY A 13 12.72 10.91 6.61
C GLY A 13 13.06 9.71 7.50
N ARG A 14 12.18 9.31 8.44
CA ARG A 14 12.38 8.10 9.23
C ARG A 14 12.28 6.88 8.33
N LYS A 15 13.42 6.22 8.12
CA LYS A 15 13.53 5.02 7.28
C LYS A 15 12.91 3.80 7.94
N PHE A 16 12.38 2.90 7.12
CA PHE A 16 11.92 1.58 7.54
C PHE A 16 12.17 0.56 6.43
N ILE A 17 12.28 -0.69 6.82
CA ILE A 17 12.40 -1.83 5.92
C ILE A 17 11.24 -2.77 6.22
N LEU A 18 10.49 -3.13 5.19
CA LEU A 18 9.46 -4.14 5.27
C LEU A 18 9.94 -5.41 4.60
N ARG A 19 9.67 -6.54 5.24
CA ARG A 19 9.88 -7.86 4.66
C ARG A 19 8.56 -8.60 4.64
N TYR A 20 8.32 -9.33 3.59
CA TYR A 20 7.16 -10.20 3.50
C TYR A 20 7.50 -11.46 2.68
N ILE A 21 6.81 -12.54 2.99
CA ILE A 21 6.91 -13.78 2.22
C ILE A 21 5.69 -13.83 1.31
N THR A 22 5.92 -14.15 0.05
CA THR A 22 4.87 -14.36 -0.95
C THR A 22 4.97 -15.75 -1.56
N SER A 23 3.82 -16.39 -1.81
CA SER A 23 3.72 -17.70 -2.42
C SER A 23 3.34 -17.65 -3.90
N GLY A 24 3.01 -16.45 -4.41
CA GLY A 24 2.62 -16.28 -5.80
C GLY A 24 2.49 -14.81 -6.20
N TYR A 25 2.01 -14.61 -7.40
CA TYR A 25 1.89 -13.28 -8.01
C TYR A 25 0.71 -13.23 -8.99
N TYR A 26 0.27 -12.04 -9.31
CA TYR A 26 -0.70 -11.79 -10.37
C TYR A 26 0.04 -11.52 -11.68
N ASP A 27 0.03 -12.49 -12.59
CA ASP A 27 0.61 -12.34 -13.92
C ASP A 27 -0.29 -11.48 -14.80
N ILE A 28 0.30 -10.56 -15.55
CA ILE A 28 -0.41 -9.70 -16.50
C ILE A 28 -0.02 -10.12 -17.92
N ALA A 29 -0.74 -11.07 -18.45
CA ALA A 29 -0.51 -11.61 -19.79
C ALA A 29 -1.09 -10.67 -20.86
N LYS A 30 -0.28 -10.34 -21.87
CA LYS A 30 -0.73 -9.60 -23.05
C LYS A 30 -1.45 -10.51 -24.02
N SER A 31 -2.52 -10.01 -24.63
CA SER A 31 -3.21 -10.64 -25.77
C SER A 31 -3.27 -9.64 -26.94
N ASN A 32 -3.77 -10.09 -28.09
CA ASN A 32 -3.91 -9.19 -29.26
C ASN A 32 -4.90 -8.04 -29.03
N THR A 33 -5.84 -8.18 -28.09
CA THR A 33 -6.93 -7.23 -27.86
C THR A 33 -6.97 -6.67 -26.44
N GLY A 34 -5.99 -7.01 -25.59
CA GLY A 34 -6.01 -6.54 -24.20
C GLY A 34 -5.05 -7.26 -23.29
N PHE A 35 -5.45 -7.36 -22.03
CA PHE A 35 -4.67 -7.99 -20.97
C PHE A 35 -5.56 -8.94 -20.17
N GLN A 36 -4.94 -9.99 -19.64
CA GLN A 36 -5.54 -10.91 -18.71
C GLN A 36 -4.71 -10.94 -17.43
N ILE A 37 -5.37 -10.88 -16.29
CA ILE A 37 -4.70 -10.95 -14.98
C ILE A 37 -5.03 -12.32 -14.38
N GLU A 38 -4.00 -13.12 -14.14
CA GLU A 38 -4.11 -14.47 -13.58
C GLU A 38 -3.21 -14.62 -12.35
N TYR A 39 -3.71 -15.29 -11.33
CA TYR A 39 -2.86 -15.65 -10.19
C TYR A 39 -2.02 -16.88 -10.52
N LYS A 40 -0.70 -16.76 -10.32
CA LYS A 40 0.27 -17.86 -10.47
C LYS A 40 1.05 -18.07 -9.19
N ARG A 41 1.48 -19.31 -8.95
CA ARG A 41 2.31 -19.64 -7.78
C ARG A 41 3.78 -19.63 -8.15
N PHE A 42 4.61 -19.20 -7.21
CA PHE A 42 6.04 -19.49 -7.26
C PHE A 42 6.31 -20.97 -6.94
N ASP A 43 7.41 -21.51 -7.44
CA ASP A 43 7.84 -22.89 -7.12
C ASP A 43 8.10 -23.07 -5.62
N LYS A 44 8.52 -22.00 -4.95
CA LYS A 44 8.72 -21.94 -3.50
C LYS A 44 8.40 -20.52 -2.99
N PRO A 45 7.96 -20.40 -1.72
CA PRO A 45 7.78 -19.09 -1.11
C PRO A 45 9.04 -18.23 -1.22
N THR A 46 8.87 -16.97 -1.58
CA THR A 46 9.97 -16.02 -1.84
C THR A 46 9.88 -14.87 -0.85
N GLU A 47 11.00 -14.51 -0.23
CA GLU A 47 11.08 -13.31 0.60
C GLU A 47 11.30 -12.09 -0.29
N MET A 48 10.49 -11.08 -0.06
CA MET A 48 10.57 -9.78 -0.69
C MET A 48 10.91 -8.72 0.36
N THR A 49 11.74 -7.76 -0.03
CA THR A 49 12.16 -6.65 0.83
C THR A 49 11.85 -5.34 0.15
N PHE A 50 11.30 -4.41 0.91
CA PHE A 50 10.99 -3.06 0.47
C PHE A 50 11.49 -2.07 1.52
N ASP A 51 12.21 -1.05 1.09
CA ASP A 51 12.67 0.05 1.94
C ASP A 51 12.07 1.38 1.49
N ASP A 52 11.71 2.20 2.45
CA ASP A 52 11.16 3.52 2.20
C ASP A 52 11.34 4.42 3.44
N CYS A 53 10.84 5.63 3.39
CA CYS A 53 10.82 6.54 4.52
C CYS A 53 9.45 7.22 4.69
N MET A 54 9.17 7.65 5.92
CA MET A 54 7.95 8.40 6.24
C MET A 54 8.05 9.83 5.72
N PHE A 55 6.94 10.37 5.25
CA PHE A 55 6.81 11.75 4.75
C PHE A 55 7.81 12.06 3.63
N ASN A 56 7.81 11.22 2.61
CA ASN A 56 8.62 11.40 1.40
C ASN A 56 8.48 12.82 0.84
N GLU A 57 9.55 13.36 0.27
CA GLU A 57 9.60 14.76 -0.20
C GLU A 57 8.71 15.01 -1.41
N TRP A 58 8.44 13.97 -2.21
CA TRP A 58 7.57 14.07 -3.37
C TRP A 58 6.06 14.16 -3.00
N LEU A 59 5.69 13.88 -1.73
CA LEU A 59 4.31 13.99 -1.26
C LEU A 59 3.93 15.44 -0.97
N GLU A 60 2.85 15.90 -1.57
CA GLU A 60 2.27 17.21 -1.32
C GLU A 60 1.28 17.12 -0.15
N ASP A 61 1.54 17.88 0.93
CA ASP A 61 0.71 17.94 2.14
C ASP A 61 0.25 16.58 2.71
N PRO A 62 1.17 15.62 2.93
CA PRO A 62 0.79 14.30 3.42
C PRO A 62 0.29 14.33 4.86
N VAL A 63 -0.72 13.49 5.12
CA VAL A 63 -1.22 13.19 6.46
C VAL A 63 -0.85 11.76 6.80
N ALA A 64 -0.33 11.55 8.02
CA ALA A 64 0.04 10.21 8.48
C ALA A 64 -0.48 9.92 9.88
N TYR A 65 -0.80 8.64 10.12
CA TYR A 65 -1.22 8.12 11.42
C TYR A 65 -0.35 6.93 11.82
N GLY A 66 0.00 6.85 13.08
CA GLY A 66 0.72 5.74 13.67
C GLY A 66 -0.14 4.96 14.65
N ALA A 67 0.02 3.64 14.66
CA ALA A 67 -0.54 2.76 15.68
C ALA A 67 0.50 2.54 16.78
N PHE A 68 0.13 2.82 18.02
CA PHE A 68 1.02 2.74 19.18
C PHE A 68 0.49 1.76 20.22
N GLU A 69 1.41 1.04 20.86
CA GLU A 69 1.14 0.24 22.06
C GLU A 69 2.33 0.38 23.01
N ASN A 70 2.04 0.73 24.27
CA ASN A 70 3.07 0.97 25.29
C ASN A 70 4.18 1.96 24.83
N GLY A 71 3.81 2.98 24.05
CA GLY A 71 4.76 3.96 23.49
C GLY A 71 5.54 3.51 22.24
N GLN A 72 5.44 2.23 21.85
CA GLN A 72 6.08 1.70 20.65
C GLN A 72 5.21 1.91 19.42
N LEU A 73 5.80 2.39 18.33
CA LEU A 73 5.14 2.51 17.02
C LEU A 73 5.11 1.12 16.35
N LEU A 74 3.91 0.56 16.18
CA LEU A 74 3.68 -0.77 15.61
C LEU A 74 3.53 -0.75 14.08
N GLY A 75 3.07 0.36 13.55
CA GLY A 75 2.83 0.54 12.13
C GLY A 75 2.33 1.94 11.83
N TYR A 76 2.27 2.30 10.56
CA TYR A 76 1.75 3.59 10.15
C TYR A 76 1.02 3.52 8.81
N VAL A 77 0.26 4.57 8.54
CA VAL A 77 -0.37 4.83 7.26
C VAL A 77 -0.14 6.29 6.89
N GLU A 78 0.09 6.54 5.61
CA GLU A 78 0.33 7.86 5.07
C GLU A 78 -0.42 8.04 3.75
N GLY A 79 -0.96 9.23 3.54
CA GLY A 79 -1.64 9.56 2.29
C GLY A 79 -1.80 11.05 2.08
N THR A 80 -2.24 11.42 0.88
CA THR A 80 -2.44 12.80 0.46
C THR A 80 -3.64 12.93 -0.46
N LEU A 81 -4.29 14.09 -0.47
CA LEU A 81 -5.35 14.44 -1.41
C LEU A 81 -4.74 14.93 -2.73
N GLU A 82 -4.93 14.17 -3.81
CA GLU A 82 -4.60 14.60 -5.18
C GLU A 82 -5.66 15.61 -5.67
N LYS A 83 -5.41 16.90 -5.51
CA LYS A 83 -6.39 17.99 -5.75
C LYS A 83 -6.90 18.04 -7.19
N TRP A 84 -6.05 17.70 -8.18
CA TRP A 84 -6.37 17.80 -9.60
C TRP A 84 -7.49 16.84 -10.07
N ASN A 85 -7.63 15.67 -9.40
CA ASN A 85 -8.63 14.65 -9.74
C ASN A 85 -9.52 14.26 -8.56
N ASN A 86 -9.30 14.90 -7.40
CA ASN A 86 -10.03 14.67 -6.16
C ASN A 86 -10.00 13.21 -5.68
N ARG A 87 -8.83 12.55 -5.79
CA ARG A 87 -8.57 11.23 -5.22
C ARG A 87 -7.70 11.35 -3.98
N TYR A 88 -7.90 10.50 -3.01
CA TYR A 88 -7.01 10.36 -1.88
C TYR A 88 -6.04 9.21 -2.13
N ARG A 89 -4.75 9.49 -2.23
CA ARG A 89 -3.73 8.47 -2.44
C ARG A 89 -3.13 8.04 -1.11
N ILE A 90 -3.26 6.76 -0.78
CA ILE A 90 -2.46 6.14 0.28
C ILE A 90 -1.09 5.83 -0.33
N SER A 91 -0.05 6.51 0.15
CA SER A 91 1.33 6.32 -0.30
C SER A 91 2.00 5.15 0.43
N ASN A 92 1.69 4.98 1.71
CA ASN A 92 2.22 3.88 2.52
C ASN A 92 1.19 3.40 3.54
N ILE A 93 1.13 2.09 3.74
CA ILE A 93 0.48 1.46 4.90
C ILE A 93 1.28 0.22 5.28
N CYS A 94 1.80 0.18 6.51
CA CYS A 94 2.62 -0.92 6.96
C CYS A 94 2.48 -1.22 8.45
N VAL A 95 2.75 -2.48 8.80
CA VAL A 95 2.92 -2.97 10.16
C VAL A 95 4.34 -3.50 10.26
N PHE A 96 5.13 -2.96 11.20
CA PHE A 96 6.57 -3.18 11.29
C PHE A 96 6.98 -4.54 11.84
N ASP A 97 6.11 -5.18 12.62
CA ASP A 97 6.38 -6.46 13.27
C ASP A 97 5.45 -7.54 12.70
N ASP A 98 6.03 -8.57 12.09
CA ASP A 98 5.29 -9.69 11.50
C ASP A 98 4.45 -10.44 12.54
N THR A 99 4.92 -10.51 13.80
CA THR A 99 4.17 -11.14 14.91
C THR A 99 2.91 -10.35 15.26
N ARG A 100 2.83 -9.07 14.89
CA ARG A 100 1.69 -8.18 15.07
C ARG A 100 0.75 -8.11 13.86
N ARG A 101 1.13 -8.73 12.74
CA ARG A 101 0.21 -8.93 11.62
C ARG A 101 -0.95 -9.81 12.08
N HIS A 102 -2.14 -9.55 11.56
CA HIS A 102 -3.41 -10.18 11.97
C HIS A 102 -4.00 -9.75 13.34
N ASN A 103 -3.32 -8.90 14.12
CA ASN A 103 -3.83 -8.35 15.38
C ASN A 103 -4.64 -7.04 15.21
N GLY A 104 -5.13 -6.78 13.99
CA GLY A 104 -6.01 -5.64 13.70
C GLY A 104 -5.29 -4.30 13.49
N VAL A 105 -3.97 -4.21 13.64
CA VAL A 105 -3.19 -2.96 13.45
C VAL A 105 -3.41 -2.36 12.07
N GLY A 106 -3.20 -3.14 11.01
CA GLY A 106 -3.41 -2.68 9.62
C GLY A 106 -4.85 -2.24 9.35
N THR A 107 -5.83 -2.97 9.89
CA THR A 107 -7.25 -2.61 9.75
C THR A 107 -7.59 -1.30 10.46
N ALA A 108 -7.05 -1.08 11.66
CA ALA A 108 -7.27 0.17 12.38
C ALA A 108 -6.64 1.37 11.64
N LEU A 109 -5.43 1.21 11.09
CA LEU A 109 -4.78 2.21 10.26
C LEU A 109 -5.57 2.49 8.98
N MET A 110 -6.02 1.44 8.27
CA MET A 110 -6.84 1.57 7.06
C MET A 110 -8.15 2.32 7.35
N ASN A 111 -8.87 1.94 8.41
CA ASN A 111 -10.11 2.63 8.78
C ASN A 111 -9.88 4.10 9.09
N THR A 112 -8.76 4.43 9.74
CA THR A 112 -8.41 5.81 10.08
C THR A 112 -8.13 6.64 8.81
N ILE A 113 -7.35 6.13 7.87
CA ILE A 113 -7.04 6.87 6.65
C ILE A 113 -8.24 6.96 5.70
N LEU A 114 -9.11 5.96 5.67
CA LEU A 114 -10.38 6.02 4.92
C LEU A 114 -11.32 7.10 5.48
N LYS A 115 -11.33 7.29 6.80
CA LYS A 115 -12.08 8.37 7.44
C LYS A 115 -11.49 9.74 7.05
N GLU A 116 -10.17 9.91 7.14
CA GLU A 116 -9.47 11.13 6.69
C GLU A 116 -9.79 11.46 5.23
N ALA A 117 -9.72 10.46 4.34
CA ALA A 117 -10.04 10.61 2.94
C ALA A 117 -11.49 11.08 2.71
N LYS A 118 -12.44 10.52 3.45
CA LYS A 118 -13.85 10.92 3.37
C LYS A 118 -14.06 12.35 3.88
N GLU A 119 -13.43 12.72 4.99
CA GLU A 119 -13.50 14.05 5.58
C GLU A 119 -12.84 15.12 4.69
N SER A 120 -11.82 14.74 3.90
CA SER A 120 -11.21 15.63 2.90
C SER A 120 -12.08 15.88 1.65
N GLY A 121 -13.23 15.19 1.53
CA GLY A 121 -14.13 15.30 0.39
C GLY A 121 -13.64 14.55 -0.86
N ALA A 122 -12.69 13.62 -0.73
CA ALA A 122 -12.22 12.82 -1.86
C ALA A 122 -13.35 11.94 -2.43
N ARG A 123 -13.39 11.77 -3.76
CA ARG A 123 -14.38 10.92 -4.44
C ARG A 123 -14.04 9.43 -4.37
N MET A 124 -12.76 9.12 -4.19
CA MET A 124 -12.26 7.73 -4.05
C MET A 124 -10.88 7.71 -3.40
N VAL A 125 -10.52 6.56 -2.85
CA VAL A 125 -9.18 6.29 -2.36
C VAL A 125 -8.46 5.38 -3.34
N VAL A 126 -7.19 5.67 -3.60
CA VAL A 126 -6.32 4.87 -4.47
C VAL A 126 -5.02 4.53 -3.74
N LEU A 127 -4.42 3.43 -4.12
CA LEU A 127 -3.10 3.00 -3.67
C LEU A 127 -2.45 2.13 -4.73
N GLU A 128 -1.16 1.90 -4.60
CA GLU A 128 -0.43 0.99 -5.48
C GLU A 128 0.29 -0.10 -4.69
N THR A 129 0.53 -1.22 -5.36
CA THR A 129 1.36 -2.32 -4.86
C THR A 129 1.92 -3.12 -6.03
N GLN A 130 2.87 -4.01 -5.75
CA GLN A 130 3.44 -4.90 -6.76
C GLN A 130 2.58 -6.14 -6.94
N THR A 131 2.58 -6.72 -8.15
CA THR A 131 1.86 -7.97 -8.47
C THR A 131 2.24 -9.15 -7.58
N CYS A 132 3.48 -9.20 -7.08
CA CYS A 132 3.95 -10.24 -6.16
C CYS A 132 3.54 -10.01 -4.70
N ASN A 133 2.97 -8.87 -4.34
CA ASN A 133 2.54 -8.61 -2.96
C ASN A 133 1.12 -9.12 -2.71
N GLU A 134 0.94 -10.46 -2.81
CA GLU A 134 -0.38 -11.11 -2.70
C GLU A 134 -1.08 -10.80 -1.36
N ASN A 135 -0.30 -10.68 -0.27
CA ASN A 135 -0.84 -10.39 1.06
C ASN A 135 -1.42 -8.97 1.13
N ALA A 136 -0.74 -7.98 0.53
CA ALA A 136 -1.25 -6.61 0.45
C ALA A 136 -2.50 -6.54 -0.44
N ILE A 137 -2.49 -7.19 -1.61
CA ILE A 137 -3.65 -7.24 -2.50
C ILE A 137 -4.86 -7.87 -1.80
N ALA A 138 -4.67 -8.99 -1.10
CA ALA A 138 -5.73 -9.63 -0.32
C ALA A 138 -6.26 -8.72 0.80
N PHE A 139 -5.37 -8.03 1.52
CA PHE A 139 -5.73 -7.06 2.55
C PHE A 139 -6.53 -5.89 1.98
N TYR A 140 -6.13 -5.34 0.84
CA TYR A 140 -6.85 -4.24 0.18
C TYR A 140 -8.22 -4.68 -0.33
N ARG A 141 -8.31 -5.86 -0.96
CA ARG A 141 -9.61 -6.44 -1.36
C ARG A 141 -10.56 -6.62 -0.19
N LYS A 142 -10.07 -7.12 0.96
CA LYS A 142 -10.86 -7.24 2.19
C LYS A 142 -11.38 -5.89 2.70
N ASN A 143 -10.67 -4.78 2.39
CA ASN A 143 -11.08 -3.42 2.73
C ASN A 143 -11.91 -2.74 1.63
N GLY A 144 -12.32 -3.46 0.60
CA GLY A 144 -13.22 -3.00 -0.47
C GLY A 144 -12.52 -2.26 -1.60
N PHE A 145 -11.23 -2.50 -1.81
CA PHE A 145 -10.50 -2.02 -2.98
C PHE A 145 -10.54 -3.06 -4.11
N ASP A 146 -10.68 -2.58 -5.33
CA ASP A 146 -10.56 -3.37 -6.55
C ASP A 146 -9.35 -2.94 -7.38
N ILE A 147 -8.83 -3.81 -8.23
CA ILE A 147 -7.81 -3.45 -9.22
C ILE A 147 -8.46 -2.52 -10.24
N ILE A 148 -7.88 -1.33 -10.43
CA ILE A 148 -8.38 -0.31 -11.36
C ILE A 148 -7.41 0.01 -12.49
N GLY A 149 -6.17 -0.48 -12.41
CA GLY A 149 -5.15 -0.28 -13.43
C GLY A 149 -3.84 -0.96 -13.07
N PHE A 150 -2.90 -0.86 -13.98
CA PHE A 150 -1.53 -1.33 -13.79
C PHE A 150 -0.58 -0.58 -14.74
N ASP A 151 0.71 -0.60 -14.41
CA ASP A 151 1.79 -0.11 -15.26
C ASP A 151 2.87 -1.19 -15.36
N LEU A 152 3.11 -1.68 -16.57
CA LEU A 152 4.02 -2.82 -16.79
C LEU A 152 5.49 -2.50 -16.53
N TYR A 153 5.87 -1.22 -16.54
CA TYR A 153 7.25 -0.76 -16.49
C TYR A 153 7.43 0.44 -15.56
N ALA A 154 6.70 0.44 -14.45
CA ALA A 154 6.68 1.57 -13.51
C ALA A 154 8.01 1.77 -12.78
N TYR A 155 8.72 0.68 -12.50
CA TYR A 155 9.97 0.70 -11.72
C TYR A 155 11.19 0.44 -12.60
N THR A 156 11.11 -0.57 -13.48
CA THR A 156 12.18 -0.97 -14.40
C THR A 156 11.62 -1.52 -15.71
N ASN A 157 12.50 -1.73 -16.71
CA ASN A 157 12.10 -2.39 -17.96
C ASN A 157 11.88 -3.91 -17.82
N THR A 158 12.12 -4.47 -16.64
CA THR A 158 12.02 -5.92 -16.36
C THR A 158 11.00 -6.23 -15.25
N ASP A 159 10.09 -5.33 -14.93
CA ASP A 159 9.07 -5.55 -13.90
C ASP A 159 8.19 -6.78 -14.17
N PRO A 160 7.77 -7.09 -15.44
CA PRO A 160 7.00 -8.29 -15.71
C PRO A 160 7.79 -9.58 -15.43
N GLU A 161 9.05 -9.64 -15.84
CA GLU A 161 9.93 -10.81 -15.64
C GLU A 161 10.27 -11.03 -14.16
N ARG A 162 10.29 -9.94 -13.38
CA ARG A 162 10.51 -9.96 -11.93
C ARG A 162 9.22 -10.17 -11.14
N HIS A 163 8.07 -10.18 -11.80
CA HIS A 163 6.73 -10.24 -11.18
C HIS A 163 6.43 -9.07 -10.25
N GLU A 164 7.04 -7.92 -10.52
CA GLU A 164 6.94 -6.68 -9.72
C GLU A 164 6.15 -5.59 -10.44
N VAL A 165 5.28 -5.94 -11.38
CA VAL A 165 4.43 -4.97 -12.08
C VAL A 165 3.60 -4.18 -11.08
N ARG A 166 3.53 -2.86 -11.28
CA ARG A 166 2.70 -1.99 -10.44
C ARG A 166 1.22 -2.21 -10.73
N ILE A 167 0.46 -2.58 -9.69
CA ILE A 167 -1.00 -2.60 -9.70
C ILE A 167 -1.52 -1.37 -8.97
N GLU A 168 -2.45 -0.65 -9.57
CA GLU A 168 -3.23 0.39 -8.92
C GLU A 168 -4.56 -0.19 -8.45
N MET A 169 -4.89 0.03 -7.18
CA MET A 169 -6.15 -0.39 -6.58
C MET A 169 -6.94 0.82 -6.10
N GLY A 170 -8.27 0.76 -6.19
CA GLY A 170 -9.13 1.88 -5.85
C GLY A 170 -10.41 1.46 -5.16
N LYS A 171 -10.91 2.37 -4.31
CA LYS A 171 -12.19 2.26 -3.61
C LYS A 171 -12.95 3.58 -3.74
N LYS A 172 -14.17 3.53 -4.26
CA LYS A 172 -15.09 4.69 -4.23
C LYS A 172 -15.57 4.95 -2.80
N LEU A 173 -15.67 6.21 -2.42
CA LEU A 173 -16.17 6.66 -1.10
C LEU A 173 -17.64 6.99 -1.12
#